data_dee9f3933775376918557b21ccf0d0e7
#
_entry.id   dee9f3933775376918557b21ccf0d0e7
#
_cell.length_a   1.000
_cell.length_b   1.000
_cell.length_c   1.000
_cell.angle_alpha   90.00
_cell.angle_beta   90.00
_cell.angle_gamma   90.00
#
_symmetry.space_group_name_H-M   'P 1'
#
loop_
_entity.id
_entity.type
_entity.pdbx_description
1 polymer ?
#
loop_
_entity_poly.entity_id
_entity_poly.type
_entity_poly.pdbx_seq_one_letter_code
_entity_poly.pdbx_strand_id
1 'polypeptide(L)'
;MLFRSGGHLTHGSPVNISGKYFNFVPYGVDSVTHRIDYDKVLEIAKECKPKLIVAGASAYPRIIDFAKLREIADEVGAYLMVDMAHIAGLVAAGVHPNPVPYCEFVTSTTHKTLRGPRGGLILCRDRKSVV
;
A
#
# COMPACT_ATOMS: atom_id res chain seq x y z
N MET A 1 5.90 5.15 -0.45
CA MET A 1 5.66 4.10 0.54
C MET A 1 6.09 4.52 1.94
N LEU A 2 5.35 4.17 3.01
CA LEU A 2 5.58 4.55 4.42
C LEU A 2 6.78 3.83 5.07
N PHE A 3 7.98 3.89 4.49
CA PHE A 3 9.10 3.09 4.95
C PHE A 3 9.54 3.41 6.39
N ARG A 4 9.71 4.70 6.75
CA ARG A 4 10.14 5.13 8.09
C ARG A 4 8.99 5.26 9.11
N SER A 5 7.74 5.18 8.65
CA SER A 5 6.55 5.45 9.46
C SER A 5 5.62 4.23 9.54
N GLY A 6 6.20 3.02 9.70
CA GLY A 6 5.44 1.78 9.85
C GLY A 6 5.25 0.95 8.59
N GLY A 7 5.94 1.30 7.47
CA GLY A 7 5.96 0.48 6.26
C GLY A 7 6.82 -0.79 6.40
N HIS A 8 6.64 -1.74 5.49
CA HIS A 8 7.36 -3.01 5.52
C HIS A 8 8.68 -2.95 4.75
N LEU A 9 9.73 -3.62 5.26
CA LEU A 9 11.06 -3.66 4.66
C LEU A 9 11.10 -4.23 3.23
N THR A 10 10.19 -5.15 2.89
CA THR A 10 10.14 -5.78 1.56
C THR A 10 9.71 -4.83 0.45
N HIS A 11 9.27 -3.64 0.79
CA HIS A 11 8.80 -2.64 -0.17
C HIS A 11 9.78 -1.46 -0.26
N GLY A 12 10.94 -1.69 -0.88
CA GLY A 12 11.87 -0.63 -1.25
C GLY A 12 12.98 -0.32 -0.25
N SER A 13 13.19 -1.15 0.78
CA SER A 13 14.37 -1.00 1.63
C SER A 13 15.65 -1.24 0.83
N PRO A 14 16.72 -0.43 1.00
CA PRO A 14 18.00 -0.64 0.32
C PRO A 14 18.64 -2.00 0.60
N VAL A 15 18.29 -2.64 1.72
CA VAL A 15 18.78 -3.98 2.07
C VAL A 15 17.94 -5.11 1.48
N ASN A 16 16.79 -4.78 0.88
CA ASN A 16 15.91 -5.74 0.23
C ASN A 16 16.11 -5.71 -1.29
N ILE A 17 15.84 -6.83 -1.95
CA ILE A 17 15.96 -6.95 -3.40
C ILE A 17 15.09 -5.91 -4.14
N SER A 18 13.91 -5.60 -3.62
CA SER A 18 13.02 -4.59 -4.20
C SER A 18 13.68 -3.20 -4.28
N GLY A 19 14.36 -2.78 -3.22
CA GLY A 19 15.07 -1.49 -3.20
C GLY A 19 16.35 -1.47 -4.05
N LYS A 20 16.86 -2.65 -4.45
CA LYS A 20 18.01 -2.76 -5.38
C LYS A 20 17.59 -2.73 -6.85
N TYR A 21 16.42 -3.30 -7.17
CA TYR A 21 15.94 -3.42 -8.55
C TYR A 21 15.06 -2.25 -8.99
N PHE A 22 14.40 -1.57 -8.05
CA PHE A 22 13.45 -0.51 -8.35
C PHE A 22 13.82 0.80 -7.64
N ASN A 23 13.56 1.91 -8.31
CA ASN A 23 13.72 3.24 -7.72
C ASN A 23 12.49 3.56 -6.85
N PHE A 24 12.60 3.34 -5.54
CA PHE A 24 11.56 3.65 -4.58
C PHE A 24 11.68 5.06 -4.04
N VAL A 25 10.65 5.87 -4.24
CA VAL A 25 10.51 7.18 -3.61
C VAL A 25 9.57 7.03 -2.41
N PRO A 26 10.04 7.23 -1.17
CA PRO A 26 9.20 7.06 0.01
C PRO A 26 8.30 8.29 0.23
N TYR A 27 7.10 8.05 0.74
CA TYR A 27 6.27 9.05 1.40
C TYR A 27 6.11 8.67 2.88
N GLY A 28 5.75 9.64 3.71
CA GLY A 28 5.69 9.45 5.16
C GLY A 28 4.34 9.85 5.75
N VAL A 29 4.35 10.02 7.06
CA VAL A 29 3.25 10.64 7.81
C VAL A 29 3.67 12.06 8.19
N ASP A 30 2.70 12.92 8.38
CA ASP A 30 2.90 14.25 8.92
C ASP A 30 3.49 14.18 10.34
N SER A 31 4.45 15.03 10.65
CA SER A 31 5.23 14.97 11.90
C SER A 31 4.45 15.40 13.14
N VAL A 32 3.35 16.13 12.95
CA VAL A 32 2.51 16.65 14.05
C VAL A 32 1.30 15.74 14.28
N THR A 33 0.58 15.41 13.20
CA THR A 33 -0.65 14.62 13.26
C THR A 33 -0.42 13.11 13.29
N HIS A 34 0.77 12.66 12.87
CA HIS A 34 1.13 11.25 12.66
C HIS A 34 0.18 10.52 11.71
N ARG A 35 -0.41 11.25 10.75
CA ARG A 35 -1.29 10.72 9.71
C ARG A 35 -0.62 10.80 8.35
N ILE A 36 -1.05 9.93 7.44
CA ILE A 36 -0.67 10.03 6.02
C ILE A 36 -1.19 11.37 5.51
N ASP A 37 -0.29 12.20 4.98
CA ASP A 37 -0.61 13.44 4.31
C ASP A 37 -0.80 13.14 2.81
N TYR A 38 -2.05 13.00 2.38
CA TYR A 38 -2.38 12.64 1.00
C TYR A 38 -2.03 13.74 0.00
N ASP A 39 -2.04 15.01 0.40
CA ASP A 39 -1.64 16.12 -0.44
C ASP A 39 -0.13 16.03 -0.73
N LYS A 40 0.65 15.71 0.29
CA LYS A 40 2.09 15.47 0.14
C LYS A 40 2.39 14.22 -0.69
N VAL A 41 1.59 13.17 -0.56
CA VAL A 41 1.69 11.98 -1.43
C VAL A 41 1.47 12.37 -2.89
N LEU A 42 0.48 13.22 -3.18
CA LEU A 42 0.19 13.71 -4.52
C LEU A 42 1.33 14.56 -5.09
N GLU A 43 1.89 15.49 -4.28
CA GLU A 43 3.06 16.28 -4.69
C GLU A 43 4.23 15.39 -5.12
N ILE A 44 4.60 14.43 -4.25
CA ILE A 44 5.68 13.48 -4.52
C ILE A 44 5.37 12.65 -5.78
N ALA A 45 4.14 12.19 -5.95
CA ALA A 45 3.73 11.41 -7.10
C ALA A 45 3.82 12.22 -8.41
N LYS A 46 3.42 13.49 -8.39
CA LYS A 46 3.57 14.41 -9.55
C LYS A 46 5.03 14.65 -9.93
N GLU A 47 5.90 14.76 -8.94
CA GLU A 47 7.34 14.98 -9.15
C GLU A 47 8.02 13.72 -9.71
N CYS A 48 7.83 12.56 -9.06
CA CYS A 48 8.55 11.33 -9.43
C CYS A 48 7.87 10.50 -10.52
N LYS A 49 6.61 10.79 -10.86
CA LYS A 49 5.80 10.11 -11.90
C LYS A 49 5.92 8.57 -11.81
N PRO A 50 5.48 7.96 -10.70
CA PRO A 50 5.66 6.54 -10.48
C PRO A 50 4.80 5.72 -11.45
N LYS A 51 5.27 4.54 -11.83
CA LYS A 51 4.45 3.54 -12.53
C LYS A 51 3.52 2.78 -11.58
N LEU A 52 3.92 2.69 -10.30
CA LEU A 52 3.19 1.97 -9.27
C LEU A 52 3.27 2.73 -7.94
N ILE A 53 2.13 2.99 -7.33
CA ILE A 53 2.03 3.44 -5.95
C ILE A 53 1.78 2.23 -5.07
N VAL A 54 2.64 2.04 -4.06
CA VAL A 54 2.49 0.96 -3.08
C VAL A 54 2.00 1.52 -1.77
N ALA A 55 0.87 1.04 -1.28
CA ALA A 55 0.29 1.40 -0.01
C ALA A 55 0.19 0.21 0.95
N GLY A 56 -0.13 0.47 2.19
CA GLY A 56 -0.14 -0.50 3.27
C GLY A 56 0.95 -0.23 4.29
N ALA A 57 0.79 -0.77 5.47
CA ALA A 57 1.71 -0.55 6.57
C ALA A 57 1.71 -1.73 7.55
N SER A 58 2.85 -1.94 8.22
CA SER A 58 2.99 -2.94 9.27
C SER A 58 2.55 -2.41 10.64
N ALA A 59 2.70 -1.10 10.88
CA ALA A 59 2.50 -0.48 12.18
C ALA A 59 1.90 0.94 12.05
N TYR A 60 0.80 1.07 11.34
CA TYR A 60 0.06 2.32 11.21
C TYR A 60 -1.33 2.16 11.82
N PRO A 61 -1.59 2.70 13.04
CA PRO A 61 -2.81 2.46 13.80
C PRO A 61 -3.95 3.43 13.42
N ARG A 62 -4.09 3.73 12.16
CA ARG A 62 -5.12 4.62 11.59
C ARG A 62 -5.74 3.99 10.36
N ILE A 63 -6.93 4.46 10.01
CA ILE A 63 -7.57 4.11 8.74
C ILE A 63 -6.72 4.64 7.58
N ILE A 64 -6.49 3.79 6.59
CA ILE A 64 -5.88 4.17 5.31
C ILE A 64 -7.02 4.47 4.35
N ASP A 65 -7.01 5.66 3.77
CA ASP A 65 -7.99 6.08 2.76
C ASP A 65 -7.56 5.59 1.38
N PHE A 66 -8.09 4.44 0.98
CA PHE A 66 -7.77 3.85 -0.31
C PHE A 66 -8.43 4.58 -1.48
N ALA A 67 -9.56 5.27 -1.26
CA ALA A 67 -10.20 6.09 -2.27
C ALA A 67 -9.31 7.27 -2.66
N LYS A 68 -8.76 8.00 -1.68
CA LYS A 68 -7.79 9.07 -1.93
C LYS A 68 -6.54 8.59 -2.63
N LEU A 69 -6.00 7.42 -2.26
CA LEU A 69 -4.86 6.84 -2.95
C LEU A 69 -5.18 6.47 -4.40
N ARG A 70 -6.41 6.02 -4.67
CA ARG A 70 -6.89 5.78 -6.04
C ARG A 70 -6.93 7.07 -6.86
N GLU A 71 -7.52 8.14 -6.31
CA GLU A 71 -7.55 9.46 -6.96
C GLU A 71 -6.13 9.93 -7.32
N ILE A 72 -5.19 9.82 -6.39
CA ILE A 72 -3.78 10.19 -6.63
C ILE A 72 -3.17 9.34 -7.76
N ALA A 73 -3.40 8.03 -7.72
CA ALA A 73 -2.85 7.13 -8.73
C ALA A 73 -3.45 7.40 -10.12
N ASP A 74 -4.75 7.70 -10.20
CA ASP A 74 -5.41 8.08 -11.45
C ASP A 74 -4.84 9.40 -12.00
N GLU A 75 -4.62 10.40 -11.14
CA GLU A 75 -4.10 11.71 -11.55
C GLU A 75 -2.69 11.62 -12.16
N VAL A 76 -1.85 10.70 -11.69
CA VAL A 76 -0.48 10.53 -12.22
C VAL A 76 -0.37 9.37 -13.22
N GLY A 77 -1.45 8.65 -13.50
CA GLY A 77 -1.46 7.50 -14.42
C GLY A 77 -0.71 6.29 -13.89
N ALA A 78 -0.69 6.09 -12.56
CA ALA A 78 -0.01 4.98 -11.90
C ALA A 78 -0.98 3.83 -11.55
N TYR A 79 -0.45 2.62 -11.49
CA TYR A 79 -1.14 1.51 -10.83
C TYR A 79 -1.12 1.71 -9.31
N LEU A 80 -2.15 1.20 -8.63
CA LEU A 80 -2.21 1.16 -7.16
C LEU A 80 -2.12 -0.28 -6.68
N MET A 81 -1.15 -0.56 -5.81
CA MET A 81 -1.03 -1.82 -5.10
C MET A 81 -1.14 -1.59 -3.59
N VAL A 82 -1.92 -2.41 -2.92
CA VAL A 82 -2.03 -2.38 -1.46
C VAL A 82 -1.57 -3.70 -0.87
N ASP A 83 -0.60 -3.65 0.03
CA ASP A 83 -0.27 -4.77 0.91
C ASP A 83 -1.07 -4.65 2.21
N MET A 84 -2.10 -5.47 2.34
CA MET A 84 -2.99 -5.47 3.51
C MET A 84 -2.64 -6.53 4.56
N ALA A 85 -1.48 -7.18 4.46
CA ALA A 85 -1.13 -8.34 5.28
C ALA A 85 -1.31 -8.14 6.79
N HIS A 86 -0.99 -6.93 7.30
CA HIS A 86 -1.15 -6.60 8.72
C HIS A 86 -2.58 -6.24 9.14
N ILE A 87 -3.43 -5.85 8.19
CA ILE A 87 -4.81 -5.43 8.45
C ILE A 87 -5.85 -6.36 7.82
N ALA A 88 -5.43 -7.43 7.15
CA ALA A 88 -6.33 -8.31 6.41
C ALA A 88 -7.47 -8.90 7.28
N GLY A 89 -7.19 -9.22 8.54
CA GLY A 89 -8.21 -9.66 9.49
C GLY A 89 -9.21 -8.57 9.84
N LEU A 90 -8.77 -7.31 9.93
CA LEU A 90 -9.65 -6.15 10.16
C LEU A 90 -10.53 -5.86 8.94
N VAL A 91 -9.96 -6.01 7.74
CA VAL A 91 -10.71 -5.88 6.48
C VAL A 91 -11.77 -6.98 6.38
N ALA A 92 -11.40 -8.22 6.66
CA ALA A 92 -12.33 -9.35 6.64
C ALA A 92 -13.47 -9.20 7.68
N ALA A 93 -13.19 -8.59 8.82
CA ALA A 93 -14.17 -8.29 9.87
C ALA A 93 -15.01 -7.02 9.60
N GLY A 94 -14.74 -6.28 8.51
CA GLY A 94 -15.46 -5.05 8.16
C GLY A 94 -15.13 -3.84 9.05
N VAL A 95 -14.07 -3.89 9.87
CA VAL A 95 -13.66 -2.79 10.76
C VAL A 95 -12.59 -1.89 10.15
N HIS A 96 -12.03 -2.26 9.00
CA HIS A 96 -11.16 -1.45 8.17
C HIS A 96 -11.67 -1.47 6.73
N PRO A 97 -11.58 -0.36 5.96
CA PRO A 97 -11.98 -0.34 4.56
C PRO A 97 -11.30 -1.43 3.73
N ASN A 98 -12.06 -2.01 2.79
CA ASN A 98 -11.55 -3.00 1.85
C ASN A 98 -10.79 -2.29 0.71
N PRO A 99 -9.50 -2.59 0.47
CA PRO A 99 -8.73 -1.98 -0.62
C PRO A 99 -9.10 -2.52 -2.02
N VAL A 100 -9.66 -3.72 -2.12
CA VAL A 100 -9.86 -4.43 -3.41
C VAL A 100 -10.61 -3.60 -4.46
N PRO A 101 -11.69 -2.85 -4.14
CA PRO A 101 -12.39 -2.03 -5.13
C PRO A 101 -11.57 -0.88 -5.73
N TYR A 102 -10.48 -0.47 -5.05
CA TYR A 102 -9.69 0.71 -5.41
C TYR A 102 -8.37 0.38 -6.11
N CYS A 103 -7.93 -0.88 -6.07
CA CYS A 103 -6.56 -1.26 -6.45
C CYS A 103 -6.56 -2.24 -7.62
N GLU A 104 -5.52 -2.16 -8.43
CA GLU A 104 -5.23 -3.20 -9.42
C GLU A 104 -4.73 -4.48 -8.73
N PHE A 105 -3.89 -4.31 -7.70
CA PHE A 105 -3.30 -5.44 -6.98
C PHE A 105 -3.45 -5.26 -5.47
N VAL A 106 -3.89 -6.31 -4.79
CA VAL A 106 -3.89 -6.36 -3.33
C VAL A 106 -3.14 -7.62 -2.91
N THR A 107 -2.11 -7.43 -2.08
CA THR A 107 -1.33 -8.54 -1.54
C THR A 107 -1.61 -8.73 -0.06
N SER A 108 -1.51 -9.95 0.40
CA SER A 108 -1.62 -10.32 1.81
C SER A 108 -0.83 -11.58 2.10
N THR A 109 -0.65 -11.82 3.38
CA THR A 109 -0.21 -13.12 3.92
C THR A 109 -1.36 -13.76 4.69
N THR A 110 -1.38 -15.08 4.73
CA THR A 110 -2.42 -15.84 5.45
C THR A 110 -2.11 -16.04 6.95
N HIS A 111 -0.86 -15.81 7.37
CA HIS A 111 -0.33 -16.18 8.70
C HIS A 111 -0.17 -15.00 9.68
N LYS A 112 -0.70 -13.82 9.37
CA LYS A 112 -0.72 -12.65 10.27
C LYS A 112 -2.12 -12.50 10.87
N THR A 113 -2.80 -11.38 10.64
CA THR A 113 -4.14 -11.15 11.21
C THR A 113 -5.21 -12.11 10.70
N LEU A 114 -5.01 -12.79 9.57
CA LEU A 114 -5.88 -13.88 9.11
C LEU A 114 -5.71 -15.18 9.90
N ARG A 115 -4.62 -15.34 10.67
CA ARG A 115 -4.35 -16.47 11.59
C ARG A 115 -4.34 -17.84 10.92
N GLY A 116 -4.01 -17.91 9.64
CA GLY A 116 -3.91 -19.16 8.88
C GLY A 116 -2.49 -19.72 8.80
N PRO A 117 -2.27 -20.82 8.09
CA PRO A 117 -0.95 -21.35 7.80
C PRO A 117 -0.14 -20.37 6.93
N ARG A 118 1.19 -20.54 6.86
CA ARG A 118 2.04 -19.69 6.03
C ARG A 118 1.68 -19.80 4.57
N GLY A 119 1.41 -18.65 3.98
CA GLY A 119 1.12 -18.52 2.56
C GLY A 119 0.99 -17.06 2.13
N GLY A 120 0.99 -16.83 0.83
CA GLY A 120 0.71 -15.55 0.20
C GLY A 120 -0.65 -15.58 -0.48
N LEU A 121 -1.27 -14.41 -0.56
CA LEU A 121 -2.54 -14.19 -1.23
C LEU A 121 -2.43 -12.94 -2.11
N ILE A 122 -2.89 -13.05 -3.34
CA ILE A 122 -3.00 -11.92 -4.27
C ILE A 122 -4.45 -11.84 -4.72
N LEU A 123 -5.02 -10.65 -4.60
CA LEU A 123 -6.36 -10.33 -5.05
C LEU A 123 -6.29 -9.22 -6.09
N CYS A 124 -7.22 -9.22 -7.02
CA CYS A 124 -7.39 -8.17 -8.01
C CYS A 124 -8.88 -7.87 -8.22
N ARG A 125 -9.18 -6.64 -8.64
CA ARG A 125 -10.56 -6.20 -8.89
C ARG A 125 -11.20 -6.92 -10.05
N ASP A 126 -10.44 -7.19 -11.11
CA ASP A 126 -10.91 -7.84 -12.33
C ASP A 126 -9.87 -8.84 -12.86
N ARG A 127 -10.34 -9.99 -13.34
CA ARG A 127 -9.49 -11.00 -14.00
C ARG A 127 -8.74 -10.48 -15.22
N LYS A 128 -9.28 -9.47 -15.91
CA LYS A 128 -8.68 -8.85 -17.10
C LYS A 128 -7.47 -7.96 -16.77
N SER A 129 -7.29 -7.59 -15.51
CA SER A 129 -6.18 -6.73 -15.06
C SER A 129 -4.88 -7.49 -14.78
N VAL A 130 -4.83 -8.81 -15.02
CA VAL A 130 -3.72 -9.70 -14.65
C VAL A 130 -3.10 -10.38 -15.89
N VAL A 131 -3.44 -9.93 -17.09
CA VAL A 131 -2.88 -10.48 -18.35
C VAL A 131 -1.97 -9.46 -19.00
#